data_475b0fe038af7c6835cdad7abc56d6e6
#
_entry.id   475b0fe038af7c6835cdad7abc56d6e6
#
_cell.length_a   1.000
_cell.length_b   1.000
_cell.length_c   1.000
_cell.angle_alpha   90.00
_cell.angle_beta   90.00
_cell.angle_gamma   90.00
#
_symmetry.space_group_name_H-M   'P 1'
#
loop_
_entity.id
_entity.type
_entity.pdbx_description
1 polymer ?
#
loop_
_entity_poly.entity_id
_entity_poly.type
_entity_poly.pdbx_seq_one_letter_code
_entity_poly.pdbx_strand_id
1 'polypeptide(L)'
;HLHLDHIFGNPFMLKEFGLSAEANKADEYWIDEAPKQSRMFGFQLQEKPVPLGKYLHDGDSITFGHTTLEAIHVPGHSPGSLVYYCKEDNCMFSGDVLFQGSIGRADLTGGNFDELIEHICSRLFVLPNETVVYPGHGAPTTIGMEKAENPFFR
;
A
#
# COMPACT_ATOMS: atom_id res chain seq x y z
N HIS A 1 0.55 2.74 -1.87
CA HIS A 1 -0.28 3.93 -2.08
C HIS A 1 0.51 5.21 -1.79
N LEU A 2 -0.05 6.37 -2.10
CA LEU A 2 0.69 7.63 -2.09
C LEU A 2 0.18 8.64 -1.04
N HIS A 3 -0.41 8.18 0.06
CA HIS A 3 -0.65 9.06 1.19
C HIS A 3 0.66 9.62 1.73
N LEU A 4 0.57 10.76 2.38
CA LEU A 4 1.70 11.62 2.72
C LEU A 4 2.81 10.89 3.48
N ASP A 5 2.47 10.08 4.46
CA ASP A 5 3.42 9.34 5.31
C ASP A 5 4.15 8.20 4.57
N HIS A 6 3.65 7.78 3.42
CA HIS A 6 4.29 6.77 2.55
C HIS A 6 5.22 7.36 1.49
N ILE A 7 5.23 8.68 1.32
CA ILE A 7 6.04 9.35 0.27
C ILE A 7 7.13 10.27 0.80
N PHE A 8 7.26 10.44 2.11
CA PHE A 8 8.28 11.31 2.72
C PHE A 8 9.71 10.98 2.32
N GLY A 9 10.02 9.70 2.13
CA GLY A 9 11.35 9.24 1.75
C GLY A 9 11.67 9.37 0.27
N ASN A 10 10.71 9.63 -0.59
CA ASN A 10 10.91 9.61 -2.03
C ASN A 10 11.94 10.65 -2.54
N PRO A 11 11.95 11.92 -2.07
CA PRO A 11 12.99 12.87 -2.47
C PRO A 11 14.40 12.42 -2.09
N PHE A 12 14.56 11.83 -0.88
CA PHE A 12 15.82 11.28 -0.43
C PHE A 12 16.29 10.12 -1.32
N MET A 13 15.39 9.17 -1.63
CA MET A 13 15.71 8.01 -2.48
C MET A 13 16.13 8.44 -3.88
N LEU A 14 15.42 9.42 -4.44
CA LEU A 14 15.79 9.97 -5.74
C LEU A 14 17.17 10.66 -5.72
N LYS A 15 17.44 11.48 -4.71
CA LYS A 15 18.66 12.26 -4.59
C LYS A 15 19.90 11.38 -4.35
N GLU A 16 19.80 10.43 -3.42
CA GLU A 16 20.95 9.64 -2.98
C GLU A 16 21.21 8.40 -3.85
N PHE A 17 20.16 7.81 -4.41
CA PHE A 17 20.25 6.54 -5.16
C PHE A 17 19.81 6.64 -6.62
N GLY A 18 19.27 7.77 -7.05
CA GLY A 18 18.68 7.91 -8.40
C GLY A 18 17.43 7.06 -8.61
N LEU A 19 16.77 6.62 -7.52
CA LEU A 19 15.59 5.76 -7.57
C LEU A 19 14.32 6.61 -7.43
N SER A 20 13.43 6.47 -8.40
CA SER A 20 12.10 7.06 -8.36
C SER A 20 11.09 6.04 -7.85
N ALA A 21 10.09 6.51 -7.11
CA ALA A 21 8.99 5.67 -6.64
C ALA A 21 8.16 5.17 -7.84
N GLU A 22 7.66 3.95 -7.72
CA GLU A 22 6.73 3.34 -8.67
C GLU A 22 5.41 3.06 -7.93
N ALA A 23 4.28 3.41 -8.54
CA ALA A 23 2.96 3.23 -7.93
C ALA A 23 1.86 3.19 -8.98
N ASN A 24 0.63 2.91 -8.54
CA ASN A 24 -0.52 2.98 -9.43
C ASN A 24 -0.89 4.44 -9.75
N LYS A 25 -1.20 4.70 -11.01
CA LYS A 25 -1.55 6.03 -11.51
C LYS A 25 -2.75 6.65 -10.78
N ALA A 26 -3.69 5.83 -10.32
CA ALA A 26 -4.89 6.32 -9.65
C ALA A 26 -4.60 7.10 -8.36
N ASP A 27 -3.43 6.91 -7.76
CA ASP A 27 -2.99 7.63 -6.56
C ASP A 27 -2.12 8.86 -6.85
N GLU A 28 -1.71 9.10 -8.10
CA GLU A 28 -0.73 10.14 -8.43
C GLU A 28 -1.12 11.55 -7.92
N TYR A 29 -2.42 11.84 -7.87
CA TYR A 29 -2.93 13.12 -7.37
C TYR A 29 -2.54 13.43 -5.91
N TRP A 30 -2.24 12.39 -5.10
CA TRP A 30 -1.79 12.57 -3.72
C TRP A 30 -0.42 13.27 -3.63
N ILE A 31 0.42 13.15 -4.67
CA ILE A 31 1.70 13.86 -4.75
C ILE A 31 1.46 15.38 -4.74
N ASP A 32 0.50 15.85 -5.53
CA ASP A 32 0.13 17.28 -5.60
C ASP A 32 -0.59 17.77 -4.34
N GLU A 33 -1.35 16.89 -3.68
CA GLU A 33 -2.07 17.19 -2.44
C GLU A 33 -1.15 17.14 -1.18
N ALA A 34 0.04 16.54 -1.25
CA ALA A 34 0.93 16.37 -0.11
C ALA A 34 1.27 17.67 0.64
N PRO A 35 1.54 18.83 -0.02
CA PRO A 35 1.77 20.09 0.68
C PRO A 35 0.54 20.61 1.44
N LYS A 36 -0.66 20.30 0.98
CA LYS A 36 -1.90 20.65 1.66
C LYS A 36 -2.15 19.74 2.85
N GLN A 37 -1.95 18.43 2.67
CA GLN A 37 -2.07 17.46 3.75
C GLN A 37 -1.11 17.75 4.90
N SER A 38 0.16 18.05 4.60
CA SER A 38 1.15 18.35 5.64
C SER A 38 0.72 19.53 6.51
N ARG A 39 0.16 20.58 5.91
CA ARG A 39 -0.39 21.74 6.65
C ARG A 39 -1.57 21.35 7.55
N MET A 40 -2.44 20.44 7.07
CA MET A 40 -3.58 19.93 7.87
C MET A 40 -3.11 19.14 9.10
N PHE A 41 -1.97 18.44 8.99
CA PHE A 41 -1.34 17.74 10.10
C PHE A 41 -0.41 18.62 10.95
N GLY A 42 -0.35 19.93 10.67
CA GLY A 42 0.39 20.90 11.48
C GLY A 42 1.89 20.97 11.23
N PHE A 43 2.37 20.48 10.10
CA PHE A 43 3.78 20.61 9.73
C PHE A 43 3.95 21.07 8.27
N GLN A 44 5.16 21.49 7.93
CA GLN A 44 5.53 21.91 6.57
C GLN A 44 6.53 20.89 6.01
N LEU A 45 6.29 20.47 4.76
CA LEU A 45 7.25 19.62 4.04
C LEU A 45 8.57 20.37 3.87
N GLN A 46 9.68 19.71 4.20
CA GLN A 46 11.02 20.27 4.00
C GLN A 46 11.46 20.18 2.54
N GLU A 47 11.03 19.14 1.84
CA GLU A 47 11.31 18.92 0.43
C GLU A 47 10.01 18.79 -0.36
N LYS A 48 10.05 19.19 -1.62
CA LYS A 48 8.90 19.02 -2.51
C LYS A 48 8.74 17.55 -2.85
N PRO A 49 7.49 17.06 -2.92
CA PRO A 49 7.23 15.72 -3.45
C PRO A 49 7.81 15.57 -4.86
N VAL A 50 8.28 14.37 -5.16
CA VAL A 50 8.85 14.03 -6.46
C VAL A 50 7.87 13.20 -7.28
N PRO A 51 7.87 13.33 -8.62
CA PRO A 51 6.98 12.56 -9.48
C PRO A 51 7.32 11.07 -9.44
N LEU A 52 6.37 10.24 -9.87
CA LEU A 52 6.58 8.81 -10.08
C LEU A 52 7.53 8.57 -11.26
N GLY A 53 8.35 7.55 -11.15
CA GLY A 53 9.22 7.10 -12.23
C GLY A 53 8.51 6.16 -13.20
N LYS A 54 7.57 5.35 -12.69
CA LYS A 54 6.84 4.37 -13.48
C LYS A 54 5.48 4.10 -12.85
N TYR A 55 4.48 3.81 -13.68
CA TYR A 55 3.20 3.31 -13.21
C TYR A 55 3.22 1.79 -13.10
N LEU A 56 2.65 1.30 -12.01
CA LEU A 56 2.41 -0.12 -11.74
C LEU A 56 0.91 -0.43 -11.87
N HIS A 57 0.62 -1.59 -12.43
CA HIS A 57 -0.72 -2.10 -12.64
C HIS A 57 -0.90 -3.43 -11.91
N ASP A 58 -2.14 -3.86 -11.84
CA ASP A 58 -2.47 -5.18 -11.33
C ASP A 58 -1.76 -6.29 -12.13
N GLY A 59 -1.12 -7.22 -11.43
CA GLY A 59 -0.38 -8.33 -12.03
C GLY A 59 1.04 -8.00 -12.52
N ASP A 60 1.49 -6.73 -12.38
CA ASP A 60 2.87 -6.38 -12.73
C ASP A 60 3.86 -7.08 -11.79
N SER A 61 4.99 -7.49 -12.36
CA SER A 61 6.10 -8.07 -11.62
C SER A 61 7.21 -7.06 -11.39
N ILE A 62 7.70 -6.98 -10.15
CA ILE A 62 8.84 -6.15 -9.73
C ILE A 62 9.95 -7.09 -9.29
N THR A 63 11.09 -7.06 -9.99
CA THR A 63 12.23 -7.93 -9.69
C THR A 63 13.43 -7.12 -9.23
N PHE A 64 14.05 -7.54 -8.12
CA PHE A 64 15.29 -7.00 -7.62
C PHE A 64 16.14 -8.14 -7.05
N GLY A 65 17.41 -8.21 -7.45
CA GLY A 65 18.26 -9.36 -7.13
C GLY A 65 17.64 -10.66 -7.64
N HIS A 66 17.35 -11.58 -6.73
CA HIS A 66 16.69 -12.85 -7.01
C HIS A 66 15.22 -12.89 -6.56
N THR A 67 14.70 -11.79 -6.04
CA THR A 67 13.33 -11.70 -5.52
C THR A 67 12.40 -11.08 -6.55
N THR A 68 11.22 -11.66 -6.69
CA THR A 68 10.15 -11.12 -7.52
C THR A 68 8.89 -10.89 -6.67
N LEU A 69 8.34 -9.69 -6.78
CA LEU A 69 7.05 -9.32 -6.19
C LEU A 69 6.01 -9.20 -7.28
N GLU A 70 4.81 -9.66 -7.00
CA GLU A 70 3.61 -9.42 -7.82
C GLU A 70 2.80 -8.28 -7.22
N ALA A 71 2.44 -7.30 -8.02
CA ALA A 71 1.56 -6.21 -7.61
C ALA A 71 0.10 -6.67 -7.72
N ILE A 72 -0.62 -6.61 -6.62
CA ILE A 72 -2.06 -6.91 -6.54
C ILE A 72 -2.81 -5.62 -6.26
N HIS A 73 -3.69 -5.19 -7.15
CA HIS A 73 -4.48 -3.98 -6.94
C HIS A 73 -5.63 -4.25 -5.97
N VAL A 74 -5.65 -3.54 -4.85
CA VAL A 74 -6.63 -3.67 -3.76
C VAL A 74 -7.10 -2.27 -3.36
N PRO A 75 -7.94 -1.62 -4.19
CA PRO A 75 -8.47 -0.30 -3.89
C PRO A 75 -9.46 -0.33 -2.72
N GLY A 76 -9.74 0.86 -2.17
CA GLY A 76 -10.70 1.06 -1.09
C GLY A 76 -10.15 1.87 0.09
N HIS A 77 -8.88 1.69 0.50
CA HIS A 77 -8.18 2.66 1.34
C HIS A 77 -7.79 3.89 0.51
N SER A 78 -7.23 3.66 -0.65
CA SER A 78 -6.93 4.64 -1.69
C SER A 78 -7.19 3.99 -3.06
N PRO A 79 -7.51 4.77 -4.10
CA PRO A 79 -7.86 4.21 -5.41
C PRO A 79 -6.73 3.43 -6.06
N GLY A 80 -5.49 3.78 -5.77
CA GLY A 80 -4.29 3.15 -6.32
C GLY A 80 -3.59 2.17 -5.40
N SER A 81 -4.20 1.74 -4.30
CA SER A 81 -3.58 0.81 -3.35
C SER A 81 -3.12 -0.48 -4.02
N LEU A 82 -1.82 -0.77 -3.91
CA LEU A 82 -1.20 -2.01 -4.35
C LEU A 82 -0.64 -2.78 -3.15
N VAL A 83 -0.87 -4.07 -3.15
CA VAL A 83 -0.21 -5.04 -2.27
C VAL A 83 0.88 -5.73 -3.06
N TYR A 84 2.05 -5.92 -2.48
CA TYR A 84 3.17 -6.59 -3.12
C TYR A 84 3.37 -7.97 -2.53
N TYR A 85 3.12 -9.00 -3.30
CA TYR A 85 3.18 -10.39 -2.86
C TYR A 85 4.45 -11.08 -3.36
N CYS A 86 5.23 -11.63 -2.43
CA CYS A 86 6.36 -12.51 -2.70
C CYS A 86 5.91 -13.96 -2.52
N LYS A 87 5.70 -14.66 -3.61
CA LYS A 87 5.26 -16.07 -3.57
C LYS A 87 6.35 -17.00 -3.03
N GLU A 88 7.62 -16.73 -3.37
CA GLU A 88 8.75 -17.58 -2.96
C GLU A 88 8.96 -17.55 -1.46
N ASP A 89 8.86 -16.37 -0.84
CA ASP A 89 9.03 -16.18 0.60
C ASP A 89 7.71 -16.26 1.37
N ASN A 90 6.60 -16.51 0.67
CA ASN A 90 5.26 -16.58 1.23
C ASN A 90 4.91 -15.39 2.14
N CYS A 91 5.18 -14.19 1.66
CA CYS A 91 4.89 -12.96 2.38
C CYS A 91 4.34 -11.86 1.47
N MET A 92 3.72 -10.85 2.06
CA MET A 92 3.24 -9.67 1.33
C MET A 92 3.49 -8.39 2.12
N PHE A 93 3.60 -7.29 1.39
CA PHE A 93 3.62 -5.94 1.90
C PHE A 93 2.28 -5.29 1.56
N SER A 94 1.41 -5.18 2.57
CA SER A 94 0.01 -4.78 2.34
C SER A 94 -0.22 -3.27 2.34
N GLY A 95 0.80 -2.46 2.66
CA GLY A 95 0.57 -1.03 2.89
C GLY A 95 -0.58 -0.83 3.88
N ASP A 96 -1.49 0.07 3.56
CA ASP A 96 -2.65 0.38 4.41
C ASP A 96 -3.94 -0.33 3.95
N VAL A 97 -3.80 -1.58 3.52
CA VAL A 97 -4.94 -2.41 3.12
C VAL A 97 -5.39 -3.31 4.27
N LEU A 98 -4.50 -4.16 4.78
CA LEU A 98 -4.81 -5.15 5.81
C LEU A 98 -3.80 -5.04 6.95
N PHE A 99 -4.32 -4.88 8.19
CA PHE A 99 -3.56 -4.79 9.42
C PHE A 99 -3.88 -5.95 10.36
N GLN A 100 -3.06 -6.14 11.39
CA GLN A 100 -3.37 -7.07 12.47
C GLN A 100 -4.66 -6.63 13.18
N GLY A 101 -5.73 -7.43 13.03
CA GLY A 101 -7.04 -7.17 13.63
C GLY A 101 -7.76 -5.93 13.10
N SER A 102 -7.34 -5.38 11.97
CA SER A 102 -7.93 -4.16 11.39
C SER A 102 -7.75 -4.10 9.88
N ILE A 103 -8.26 -3.04 9.27
CA ILE A 103 -8.07 -2.69 7.86
C ILE A 103 -7.74 -1.20 7.73
N GLY A 104 -7.27 -0.78 6.57
CA GLY A 104 -7.09 0.63 6.26
C GLY A 104 -8.40 1.41 6.38
N ARG A 105 -8.29 2.68 6.81
CA ARG A 105 -9.45 3.58 6.80
C ARG A 105 -9.91 3.84 5.37
N ALA A 106 -11.21 3.98 5.18
CA ALA A 106 -11.80 4.18 3.86
C ALA A 106 -12.65 5.47 3.77
N ASP A 107 -12.44 6.39 4.70
CA ASP A 107 -13.17 7.66 4.83
C ASP A 107 -12.40 8.87 4.27
N LEU A 108 -11.22 8.66 3.71
CA LEU A 108 -10.45 9.68 3.00
C LEU A 108 -10.93 9.82 1.55
N THR A 109 -10.48 10.88 0.87
CA THR A 109 -10.78 11.11 -0.55
C THR A 109 -10.40 9.89 -1.39
N GLY A 110 -11.37 9.38 -2.16
CA GLY A 110 -11.18 8.19 -2.99
C GLY A 110 -11.28 6.86 -2.23
N GLY A 111 -11.52 6.89 -0.90
CA GLY A 111 -11.76 5.70 -0.10
C GLY A 111 -13.16 5.12 -0.31
N ASN A 112 -13.28 3.79 -0.19
CA ASN A 112 -14.53 3.05 -0.31
C ASN A 112 -14.44 1.78 0.55
N PHE A 113 -15.23 1.76 1.63
CA PHE A 113 -15.19 0.66 2.60
C PHE A 113 -15.64 -0.68 2.01
N ASP A 114 -16.74 -0.69 1.27
CA ASP A 114 -17.30 -1.93 0.71
C ASP A 114 -16.35 -2.52 -0.33
N GLU A 115 -15.74 -1.68 -1.15
CA GLU A 115 -14.75 -2.06 -2.14
C GLU A 115 -13.49 -2.64 -1.46
N LEU A 116 -13.02 -2.04 -0.36
CA LEU A 116 -11.87 -2.54 0.39
C LEU A 116 -12.14 -3.95 0.95
N ILE A 117 -13.30 -4.15 1.59
CA ILE A 117 -13.71 -5.46 2.12
C ILE A 117 -13.79 -6.50 1.01
N GLU A 118 -14.46 -6.17 -0.10
CA GLU A 118 -14.60 -7.07 -1.24
C GLU A 118 -13.24 -7.50 -1.80
N HIS A 119 -12.33 -6.56 -2.02
CA HIS A 119 -11.02 -6.86 -2.58
C HIS A 119 -10.11 -7.62 -1.62
N ILE A 120 -10.15 -7.34 -0.32
CA ILE A 120 -9.42 -8.16 0.65
C ILE A 120 -9.92 -9.61 0.60
N CYS A 121 -11.23 -9.82 0.63
CA CYS A 121 -11.81 -11.17 0.59
C CYS A 121 -11.49 -11.90 -0.72
N SER A 122 -11.69 -11.24 -1.86
CA SER A 122 -11.57 -11.89 -3.18
C SER A 122 -10.12 -12.05 -3.66
N ARG A 123 -9.20 -11.20 -3.20
CA ARG A 123 -7.84 -11.15 -3.73
C ARG A 123 -6.76 -11.55 -2.73
N LEU A 124 -6.92 -11.24 -1.43
CA LEU A 124 -5.91 -11.54 -0.42
C LEU A 124 -6.26 -12.81 0.36
N PHE A 125 -7.53 -13.01 0.73
CA PHE A 125 -7.94 -14.17 1.50
C PHE A 125 -7.96 -15.49 0.70
N VAL A 126 -7.70 -15.43 -0.59
CA VAL A 126 -7.47 -16.61 -1.44
C VAL A 126 -6.02 -17.10 -1.41
N LEU A 127 -5.11 -16.29 -0.87
CA LEU A 127 -3.71 -16.66 -0.70
C LEU A 127 -3.54 -17.68 0.45
N PRO A 128 -2.39 -18.39 0.52
CA PRO A 128 -2.13 -19.36 1.58
C PRO A 128 -2.28 -18.74 2.98
N ASN A 129 -2.86 -19.47 3.92
CA ASN A 129 -3.11 -18.98 5.28
C ASN A 129 -1.84 -18.59 6.03
N GLU A 130 -0.71 -19.25 5.73
CA GLU A 130 0.60 -18.99 6.30
C GLU A 130 1.30 -17.77 5.72
N THR A 131 0.73 -17.12 4.69
CA THR A 131 1.31 -15.90 4.10
C THR A 131 1.44 -14.83 5.16
N VAL A 132 2.68 -14.39 5.40
CA VAL A 132 2.98 -13.32 6.35
C VAL A 132 2.61 -11.98 5.74
N VAL A 133 1.90 -11.15 6.49
CA VAL A 133 1.48 -9.80 6.08
C VAL A 133 2.32 -8.78 6.82
N TYR A 134 3.07 -7.99 6.09
CA TYR A 134 3.80 -6.82 6.58
C TYR A 134 3.01 -5.55 6.23
N PRO A 135 2.28 -4.96 7.19
CA PRO A 135 1.46 -3.78 6.94
C PRO A 135 2.27 -2.49 6.92
N GLY A 136 1.66 -1.41 6.42
CA GLY A 136 2.23 -0.06 6.50
C GLY A 136 2.36 0.45 7.93
N HIS A 137 1.44 0.04 8.80
CA HIS A 137 1.41 0.40 10.22
C HIS A 137 1.12 -0.82 11.10
N GLY A 138 1.72 -0.83 12.28
CA GLY A 138 1.48 -1.88 13.28
C GLY A 138 2.36 -3.12 13.10
N ALA A 139 1.94 -4.21 13.74
CA ALA A 139 2.70 -5.47 13.75
C ALA A 139 2.37 -6.35 12.55
N PRO A 140 3.30 -7.23 12.13
CA PRO A 140 3.01 -8.27 11.15
C PRO A 140 1.91 -9.23 11.65
N THR A 141 1.21 -9.82 10.69
CA THR A 141 0.19 -10.85 10.93
C THR A 141 0.25 -11.92 9.84
N THR A 142 -0.75 -12.77 9.71
CA THR A 142 -0.90 -13.74 8.62
C THR A 142 -2.29 -13.70 8.01
N ILE A 143 -2.41 -14.14 6.77
CA ILE A 143 -3.72 -14.24 6.09
C ILE A 143 -4.66 -15.13 6.92
N GLY A 144 -4.19 -16.25 7.46
CA GLY A 144 -5.00 -17.15 8.27
C GLY A 144 -5.53 -16.51 9.56
N MET A 145 -4.71 -15.73 10.26
CA MET A 145 -5.11 -15.00 11.47
C MET A 145 -6.21 -13.98 11.14
N GLU A 146 -6.02 -13.20 10.09
CA GLU A 146 -6.98 -12.15 9.72
C GLU A 146 -8.31 -12.73 9.22
N LYS A 147 -8.29 -13.84 8.48
CA LYS A 147 -9.52 -14.58 8.10
C LYS A 147 -10.29 -15.09 9.31
N ALA A 148 -9.59 -15.53 10.35
CA ALA A 148 -10.21 -16.16 11.52
C ALA A 148 -10.66 -15.13 12.58
N GLU A 149 -9.90 -14.06 12.78
CA GLU A 149 -10.03 -13.22 13.97
C GLU A 149 -10.31 -11.74 13.70
N ASN A 150 -10.08 -11.25 12.48
CA ASN A 150 -10.27 -9.84 12.18
C ASN A 150 -11.76 -9.46 12.25
N PRO A 151 -12.13 -8.48 13.11
CA PRO A 151 -13.53 -8.13 13.37
C PRO A 151 -14.27 -7.54 12.15
N PHE A 152 -13.56 -7.06 11.13
CA PHE A 152 -14.15 -6.50 9.92
C PHE A 152 -14.72 -7.57 8.96
N PHE A 153 -14.39 -8.84 9.18
CA PHE A 153 -14.79 -9.97 8.32
C PHE A 153 -15.66 -11.01 9.07
N ARG A 154 -16.20 -10.64 10.21
CA ARG A 154 -17.09 -11.48 11.03
C ARG A 154 -18.55 -11.07 10.89
#